data_5e8d4b5668061c78a42871fa261232a1
#
_entry.id   5e8d4b5668061c78a42871fa261232a1
#
_cell.length_a   1.000
_cell.length_b   1.000
_cell.length_c   1.000
_cell.angle_alpha   90.00
_cell.angle_beta   90.00
_cell.angle_gamma   90.00
#
_symmetry.space_group_name_H-M   'P 1'
#
loop_
_entity.id
_entity.type
_entity.pdbx_description
1 polymer ?
#
loop_
_entity_poly.entity_id
_entity_poly.type
_entity_poly.pdbx_seq_one_letter_code
_entity_poly.pdbx_strand_id
1 'polypeptide(L)'
;MSQIFSGAVVVPAELAKAKGAIYIRAAGASDVENLSIYFTGLSTTSRNKRFMGARADVAVVAAECLSRTDHPDHFTLLAELRRDGRSTIVGETRYAYDATARHGEFAISVADAFQRMGLGFHMMTAMERRAIDLGHAIIAGEAARTNAEMRGLAKKAGFRDTGLGDWQSVHLAKRLSR
;
A
#
# COMPACT_ATOMS: atom_id res chain seq x y z
N MET A 1 4.44 -21.80 -11.65
CA MET A 1 3.20 -22.08 -10.87
C MET A 1 2.98 -20.91 -9.92
N SER A 2 2.06 -20.02 -10.26
CA SER A 2 1.74 -18.82 -9.49
C SER A 2 1.01 -19.25 -8.22
N GLN A 3 1.68 -19.19 -7.07
CA GLN A 3 0.98 -19.31 -5.80
C GLN A 3 0.12 -18.06 -5.60
N ILE A 4 -1.16 -18.24 -5.87
CA ILE A 4 -2.21 -17.28 -5.56
C ILE A 4 -2.12 -17.02 -4.05
N PHE A 5 -1.89 -15.75 -3.69
CA PHE A 5 -2.00 -15.28 -2.32
C PHE A 5 -3.47 -15.40 -1.88
N SER A 6 -3.86 -16.63 -1.51
CA SER A 6 -5.18 -16.94 -0.96
C SER A 6 -5.10 -16.84 0.57
N GLY A 7 -4.99 -15.62 1.04
CA GLY A 7 -5.05 -15.32 2.46
C GLY A 7 -5.85 -14.05 2.65
N ALA A 8 -7.16 -14.17 2.74
CA ALA A 8 -8.00 -13.08 3.22
C ALA A 8 -7.58 -12.77 4.66
N VAL A 9 -6.79 -11.73 4.86
CA VAL A 9 -6.55 -11.21 6.21
C VAL A 9 -7.82 -10.50 6.62
N VAL A 10 -8.62 -11.17 7.43
CA VAL A 10 -9.77 -10.56 8.09
C VAL A 10 -9.24 -9.51 9.07
N VAL A 11 -9.55 -8.27 8.80
CA VAL A 11 -9.14 -7.14 9.65
C VAL A 11 -9.99 -7.13 10.93
N PRO A 12 -9.38 -6.83 12.11
CA PRO A 12 -10.07 -6.92 13.41
C PRO A 12 -11.36 -6.11 13.52
N ALA A 13 -12.20 -6.49 14.47
CA ALA A 13 -13.57 -6.01 14.74
C ALA A 13 -13.75 -4.49 14.89
N GLU A 14 -12.69 -3.71 15.09
CA GLU A 14 -12.74 -2.24 15.11
C GLU A 14 -13.06 -1.64 13.74
N LEU A 15 -12.70 -2.33 12.65
CA LEU A 15 -13.13 -2.01 11.29
C LEU A 15 -14.56 -2.55 11.00
N ALA A 16 -15.11 -3.37 11.87
CA ALA A 16 -16.51 -3.82 11.79
C ALA A 16 -17.54 -2.67 11.91
N LYS A 17 -17.14 -1.46 12.36
CA LYS A 17 -17.94 -0.24 12.24
C LYS A 17 -18.32 0.08 10.78
N ALA A 18 -17.60 -0.48 9.82
CA ALA A 18 -17.87 -0.36 8.39
C ALA A 18 -19.07 -1.20 7.91
N LYS A 19 -19.74 -1.96 8.79
CA LYS A 19 -20.84 -2.89 8.41
C LYS A 19 -20.48 -3.78 7.22
N GLY A 20 -19.26 -4.37 7.20
CA GLY A 20 -18.77 -5.25 6.15
C GLY A 20 -17.44 -5.88 6.52
N ALA A 21 -16.94 -6.80 5.71
CA ALA A 21 -15.63 -7.43 5.89
C ALA A 21 -14.60 -6.80 4.95
N ILE A 22 -13.39 -6.53 5.45
CA ILE A 22 -12.28 -6.04 4.64
C ILE A 22 -11.30 -7.19 4.42
N TYR A 23 -10.94 -7.38 3.14
CA TYR A 23 -10.00 -8.41 2.68
C TYR A 23 -8.80 -7.73 2.03
N ILE A 24 -7.60 -8.17 2.35
CA ILE A 24 -6.39 -7.76 1.63
C ILE A 24 -6.07 -8.87 0.63
N ARG A 25 -6.01 -8.52 -0.65
CA ARG A 25 -5.74 -9.43 -1.76
C ARG A 25 -4.76 -8.85 -2.76
N ALA A 26 -4.15 -9.70 -3.56
CA ALA A 26 -3.38 -9.24 -4.72
C ALA A 26 -4.32 -8.57 -5.74
N ALA A 27 -3.82 -7.52 -6.37
CA ALA A 27 -4.49 -6.89 -7.51
C ALA A 27 -4.21 -7.67 -8.80
N GLY A 28 -5.16 -7.62 -9.71
CA GLY A 28 -5.03 -8.14 -11.07
C GLY A 28 -5.32 -7.08 -12.12
N ALA A 29 -5.08 -7.39 -13.39
CA ALA A 29 -5.31 -6.45 -14.49
C ALA A 29 -6.76 -5.94 -14.57
N SER A 30 -7.73 -6.75 -14.12
CA SER A 30 -9.16 -6.36 -14.07
C SER A 30 -9.49 -5.30 -13.02
N ASP A 31 -8.55 -4.95 -12.12
CA ASP A 31 -8.78 -3.97 -11.06
C ASP A 31 -8.48 -2.52 -11.49
N VAL A 32 -7.99 -2.28 -12.71
CA VAL A 32 -7.57 -0.94 -13.18
C VAL A 32 -8.68 0.11 -12.99
N GLU A 33 -9.90 -0.20 -13.43
CA GLU A 33 -11.03 0.72 -13.33
C GLU A 33 -11.39 1.02 -11.86
N ASN A 34 -11.51 -0.03 -11.04
CA ASN A 34 -11.83 0.11 -9.62
C ASN A 34 -10.73 0.87 -8.86
N LEU A 35 -9.46 0.66 -9.20
CA LEU A 35 -8.34 1.39 -8.61
C LEU A 35 -8.34 2.87 -9.04
N SER A 36 -8.69 3.18 -10.29
CA SER A 36 -8.87 4.56 -10.77
C SER A 36 -10.00 5.27 -10.01
N ILE A 37 -11.15 4.60 -9.84
CA ILE A 37 -12.27 5.11 -9.02
C ILE A 37 -11.81 5.37 -7.59
N TYR A 38 -11.07 4.44 -7.00
CA TYR A 38 -10.51 4.59 -5.65
C TYR A 38 -9.61 5.84 -5.53
N PHE A 39 -8.65 6.03 -6.43
CA PHE A 39 -7.78 7.21 -6.40
C PHE A 39 -8.54 8.52 -6.61
N THR A 40 -9.56 8.51 -7.48
CA THR A 40 -10.43 9.67 -7.70
C THR A 40 -11.21 10.03 -6.42
N GLY A 41 -11.64 9.02 -5.66
CA GLY A 41 -12.39 9.19 -4.42
C GLY A 41 -11.57 9.67 -3.21
N LEU A 42 -10.23 9.65 -3.29
CA LEU A 42 -9.38 10.20 -2.23
C LEU A 42 -9.53 11.73 -2.16
N SER A 43 -9.47 12.29 -0.96
CA SER A 43 -9.36 13.74 -0.79
C SER A 43 -8.09 14.28 -1.47
N THR A 44 -8.10 15.57 -1.80
CA THR A 44 -6.93 16.26 -2.36
C THR A 44 -5.70 16.08 -1.45
N THR A 45 -5.90 16.13 -0.13
CA THR A 45 -4.82 15.92 0.85
C THR A 45 -4.25 14.51 0.76
N SER A 46 -5.11 13.48 0.72
CA SER A 46 -4.67 12.08 0.64
C SER A 46 -4.00 11.78 -0.70
N ARG A 47 -4.50 12.33 -1.81
CA ARG A 47 -3.84 12.22 -3.12
C ARG A 47 -2.47 12.89 -3.12
N ASN A 48 -2.36 14.11 -2.59
CA ASN A 48 -1.07 14.80 -2.52
C ASN A 48 -0.06 14.01 -1.68
N LYS A 49 -0.47 13.43 -0.56
CA LYS A 49 0.39 12.58 0.26
C LYS A 49 0.81 11.31 -0.49
N ARG A 50 -0.12 10.68 -1.23
CA ARG A 50 0.14 9.44 -1.97
C ARG A 50 1.08 9.64 -3.17
N PHE A 51 0.93 10.75 -3.87
CA PHE A 51 1.68 11.08 -5.09
C PHE A 51 2.77 12.13 -4.88
N MET A 52 3.13 12.42 -3.64
CA MET A 52 4.17 13.41 -3.27
C MET A 52 3.95 14.79 -3.91
N GLY A 53 2.69 15.21 -4.00
CA GLY A 53 2.30 16.50 -4.59
C GLY A 53 2.22 16.52 -6.12
N ALA A 54 2.59 15.43 -6.80
CA ALA A 54 2.48 15.37 -8.25
C ALA A 54 1.02 15.43 -8.72
N ARG A 55 0.75 16.19 -9.78
CA ARG A 55 -0.53 16.15 -10.50
C ARG A 55 -0.55 14.88 -11.35
N ALA A 56 -1.01 13.78 -10.77
CA ALA A 56 -1.09 12.51 -11.45
C ALA A 56 -2.46 12.35 -12.14
N ASP A 57 -2.44 11.90 -13.39
CA ASP A 57 -3.63 11.31 -14.00
C ASP A 57 -3.88 9.96 -13.31
N VAL A 58 -4.95 9.88 -12.53
CA VAL A 58 -5.24 8.71 -11.71
C VAL A 58 -5.51 7.45 -12.53
N ALA A 59 -6.00 7.58 -13.77
CA ALA A 59 -6.23 6.44 -14.65
C ALA A 59 -4.87 5.87 -15.14
N VAL A 60 -3.94 6.74 -15.50
CA VAL A 60 -2.58 6.35 -15.89
C VAL A 60 -1.87 5.68 -14.70
N VAL A 61 -1.94 6.28 -13.52
CA VAL A 61 -1.31 5.71 -12.32
C VAL A 61 -1.93 4.36 -11.94
N ALA A 62 -3.26 4.20 -12.05
CA ALA A 62 -3.91 2.91 -11.80
C ALA A 62 -3.41 1.83 -12.77
N ALA A 63 -3.31 2.16 -14.07
CA ALA A 63 -2.76 1.26 -15.07
C ALA A 63 -1.29 0.91 -14.79
N GLU A 64 -0.45 1.89 -14.43
CA GLU A 64 0.95 1.67 -14.08
C GLU A 64 1.11 0.81 -12.82
N CYS A 65 0.28 1.00 -11.80
CA CYS A 65 0.28 0.17 -10.59
C CYS A 65 0.04 -1.32 -10.91
N LEU A 66 -0.67 -1.62 -11.98
CA LEU A 66 -1.06 -2.97 -12.35
C LEU A 66 -0.34 -3.51 -13.59
N SER A 67 0.46 -2.71 -14.28
CA SER A 67 1.15 -3.09 -15.52
C SER A 67 2.20 -4.19 -15.34
N ARG A 68 2.65 -4.43 -14.12
CA ARG A 68 3.70 -5.40 -13.77
C ARG A 68 3.27 -6.41 -12.71
N THR A 69 1.98 -6.67 -12.57
CA THR A 69 1.45 -7.61 -11.57
C THR A 69 1.85 -9.06 -11.81
N ASP A 70 2.28 -9.40 -13.01
CA ASP A 70 2.84 -10.70 -13.41
C ASP A 70 4.34 -10.81 -13.15
N HIS A 71 5.04 -9.69 -12.86
CA HIS A 71 6.45 -9.72 -12.52
C HIS A 71 6.63 -10.15 -11.05
N PRO A 72 7.51 -11.12 -10.74
CA PRO A 72 7.65 -11.65 -9.38
C PRO A 72 8.05 -10.59 -8.34
N ASP A 73 8.83 -9.61 -8.75
CA ASP A 73 9.40 -8.57 -7.88
C ASP A 73 8.51 -7.31 -7.76
N HIS A 74 7.36 -7.31 -8.44
CA HIS A 74 6.40 -6.22 -8.37
C HIS A 74 5.02 -6.76 -8.01
N PHE A 75 4.35 -6.10 -7.09
CA PHE A 75 2.97 -6.45 -6.77
C PHE A 75 2.21 -5.26 -6.21
N THR A 76 0.91 -5.32 -6.36
CA THR A 76 -0.04 -4.42 -5.71
C THR A 76 -1.01 -5.24 -4.87
N LEU A 77 -1.22 -4.81 -3.62
CA LEU A 77 -2.24 -5.36 -2.75
C LEU A 77 -3.38 -4.34 -2.61
N LEU A 78 -4.60 -4.83 -2.64
CA LEU A 78 -5.80 -4.04 -2.45
C LEU A 78 -6.51 -4.45 -1.16
N ALA A 79 -6.93 -3.47 -0.38
CA ALA A 79 -7.89 -3.66 0.69
C ALA A 79 -9.29 -3.47 0.10
N GLU A 80 -10.08 -4.52 0.08
CA GLU A 80 -11.42 -4.60 -0.51
C GLU A 80 -12.46 -4.75 0.59
N LEU A 81 -13.34 -3.77 0.71
CA LEU A 81 -14.53 -3.85 1.55
C LEU A 81 -15.63 -4.60 0.80
N ARG A 82 -16.13 -5.68 1.40
CA ARG A 82 -17.29 -6.42 0.91
C ARG A 82 -18.49 -6.16 1.82
N ARG A 83 -19.53 -5.60 1.23
CA ARG A 83 -20.77 -5.27 1.92
C ARG A 83 -21.95 -5.41 0.99
N ASP A 84 -23.02 -6.08 1.44
CA ASP A 84 -24.30 -6.22 0.73
C ASP A 84 -24.11 -6.69 -0.74
N GLY A 85 -23.22 -7.66 -0.98
CA GLY A 85 -22.89 -8.18 -2.31
C GLY A 85 -22.06 -7.23 -3.20
N ARG A 86 -21.63 -6.08 -2.68
CA ARG A 86 -20.79 -5.11 -3.39
C ARG A 86 -19.37 -5.12 -2.85
N SER A 87 -18.42 -4.89 -3.74
CA SER A 87 -17.00 -4.74 -3.42
C SER A 87 -16.54 -3.33 -3.73
N THR A 88 -15.75 -2.74 -2.82
CA THR A 88 -15.17 -1.40 -2.99
C THR A 88 -13.73 -1.41 -2.51
N ILE A 89 -12.80 -0.86 -3.28
CA ILE A 89 -11.42 -0.68 -2.84
C ILE A 89 -11.38 0.46 -1.82
N VAL A 90 -10.77 0.18 -0.66
CA VAL A 90 -10.63 1.12 0.45
C VAL A 90 -9.18 1.37 0.85
N GLY A 91 -8.22 0.71 0.18
CA GLY A 91 -6.79 0.93 0.34
C GLY A 91 -6.00 0.19 -0.73
N GLU A 92 -4.79 0.69 -1.01
CA GLU A 92 -3.84 0.05 -1.90
C GLU A 92 -2.42 0.13 -1.34
N THR A 93 -1.60 -0.84 -1.66
CA THR A 93 -0.17 -0.86 -1.40
C THR A 93 0.54 -1.40 -2.63
N ARG A 94 1.43 -0.59 -3.20
CA ARG A 94 2.31 -1.00 -4.30
C ARG A 94 3.69 -1.31 -3.76
N TYR A 95 4.30 -2.34 -4.30
CA TYR A 95 5.66 -2.75 -4.02
C TYR A 95 6.42 -3.01 -5.32
N ALA A 96 7.65 -2.53 -5.41
CA ALA A 96 8.55 -2.74 -6.53
C ALA A 96 9.97 -2.96 -6.00
N TYR A 97 10.60 -4.09 -6.35
CA TYR A 97 11.98 -4.37 -5.97
C TYR A 97 12.94 -3.84 -7.02
N ASP A 98 13.94 -3.11 -6.57
CA ASP A 98 15.09 -2.69 -7.38
C ASP A 98 16.28 -3.63 -7.09
N ALA A 99 16.62 -4.46 -8.08
CA ALA A 99 17.72 -5.40 -7.97
C ALA A 99 19.09 -4.72 -7.89
N THR A 100 19.23 -3.51 -8.46
CA THR A 100 20.46 -2.72 -8.41
C THR A 100 20.67 -2.12 -7.04
N ALA A 101 19.64 -1.48 -6.49
CA ALA A 101 19.64 -0.89 -5.16
C ALA A 101 19.48 -1.94 -4.05
N ARG A 102 19.05 -3.17 -4.40
CA ARG A 102 18.87 -4.31 -3.49
C ARG A 102 17.87 -4.04 -2.36
N HIS A 103 16.83 -3.25 -2.64
CA HIS A 103 15.71 -3.03 -1.73
C HIS A 103 14.40 -2.91 -2.50
N GLY A 104 13.30 -3.16 -1.82
CA GLY A 104 11.97 -2.91 -2.36
C GLY A 104 11.48 -1.53 -1.98
N GLU A 105 10.89 -0.82 -2.92
CA GLU A 105 10.20 0.43 -2.67
C GLU A 105 8.70 0.19 -2.55
N PHE A 106 8.06 0.94 -1.67
CA PHE A 106 6.62 0.84 -1.50
C PHE A 106 5.95 2.20 -1.49
N ALA A 107 4.67 2.17 -1.84
CA ALA A 107 3.74 3.26 -1.63
C ALA A 107 2.43 2.70 -1.08
N ILE A 108 1.76 3.44 -0.22
CA ILE A 108 0.53 3.01 0.43
C ILE A 108 -0.45 4.18 0.53
N SER A 109 -1.73 3.88 0.35
CA SER A 109 -2.82 4.79 0.69
C SER A 109 -4.02 4.04 1.25
N VAL A 110 -4.82 4.76 2.05
CA VAL A 110 -6.07 4.28 2.64
C VAL A 110 -7.12 5.36 2.43
N ALA A 111 -8.31 4.98 1.99
CA ALA A 111 -9.43 5.89 1.83
C ALA A 111 -9.71 6.66 3.13
N ASP A 112 -10.02 7.96 3.02
CA ASP A 112 -10.10 8.88 4.15
C ASP A 112 -11.02 8.35 5.27
N ALA A 113 -12.16 7.74 4.91
CA ALA A 113 -13.11 7.16 5.86
C ALA A 113 -12.58 5.95 6.64
N PHE A 114 -11.50 5.33 6.19
CA PHE A 114 -10.89 4.12 6.79
C PHE A 114 -9.52 4.39 7.41
N GLN A 115 -9.06 5.64 7.39
CA GLN A 115 -7.82 6.03 8.04
C GLN A 115 -7.94 5.96 9.56
N ARG A 116 -6.78 5.82 10.24
CA ARG A 116 -6.67 5.76 11.72
C ARG A 116 -7.42 4.60 12.39
N MET A 117 -7.90 3.63 11.60
CA MET A 117 -8.58 2.42 12.06
C MET A 117 -7.66 1.18 12.04
N GLY A 118 -6.36 1.35 11.81
CA GLY A 118 -5.38 0.25 11.76
C GLY A 118 -5.21 -0.40 10.40
N LEU A 119 -6.05 -0.09 9.40
CA LEU A 119 -5.99 -0.73 8.07
C LEU A 119 -4.60 -0.59 7.41
N GLY A 120 -4.00 0.60 7.44
CA GLY A 120 -2.66 0.82 6.90
C GLY A 120 -1.59 -0.11 7.51
N PHE A 121 -1.68 -0.38 8.81
CA PHE A 121 -0.76 -1.31 9.48
C PHE A 121 -0.92 -2.75 8.97
N HIS A 122 -2.16 -3.22 8.80
CA HIS A 122 -2.42 -4.54 8.24
C HIS A 122 -1.94 -4.67 6.79
N MET A 123 -2.12 -3.62 5.99
CA MET A 123 -1.62 -3.59 4.61
C MET A 123 -0.09 -3.62 4.55
N MET A 124 0.60 -2.86 5.41
CA MET A 124 2.06 -2.92 5.51
C MET A 124 2.53 -4.31 5.93
N THR A 125 1.89 -4.92 6.93
CA THR A 125 2.22 -6.29 7.37
C THR A 125 2.03 -7.31 6.24
N ALA A 126 0.95 -7.21 5.46
CA ALA A 126 0.71 -8.09 4.32
C ALA A 126 1.78 -7.91 3.22
N MET A 127 2.16 -6.66 2.93
CA MET A 127 3.23 -6.33 1.99
C MET A 127 4.58 -6.90 2.44
N GLU A 128 4.94 -6.72 3.71
CA GLU A 128 6.18 -7.23 4.29
C GLU A 128 6.26 -8.76 4.18
N ARG A 129 5.18 -9.47 4.53
CA ARG A 129 5.12 -10.93 4.39
C ARG A 129 5.37 -11.35 2.96
N ARG A 130 4.71 -10.70 1.99
CA ARG A 130 4.93 -11.01 0.58
C ARG A 130 6.36 -10.76 0.13
N ALA A 131 6.98 -9.65 0.56
CA ALA A 131 8.38 -9.35 0.25
C ALA A 131 9.33 -10.39 0.87
N ILE A 132 9.07 -10.86 2.10
CA ILE A 132 9.84 -11.95 2.75
C ILE A 132 9.70 -13.26 1.96
N ASP A 133 8.49 -13.61 1.51
CA ASP A 133 8.24 -14.82 0.72
C ASP A 133 9.00 -14.80 -0.61
N LEU A 134 9.21 -13.60 -1.18
CA LEU A 134 10.01 -13.36 -2.38
C LEU A 134 11.53 -13.36 -2.09
N GLY A 135 11.94 -13.44 -0.83
CA GLY A 135 13.36 -13.45 -0.42
C GLY A 135 13.98 -12.06 -0.30
N HIS A 136 13.19 -11.00 -0.31
CA HIS A 136 13.69 -9.64 -0.18
C HIS A 136 14.04 -9.33 1.28
N ALA A 137 15.12 -8.59 1.50
CA ALA A 137 15.67 -8.36 2.83
C ALA A 137 15.45 -6.92 3.35
N ILE A 138 15.20 -5.97 2.47
CA ILE A 138 15.08 -4.56 2.82
C ILE A 138 13.87 -3.98 2.08
N ILE A 139 13.07 -3.22 2.82
CA ILE A 139 12.00 -2.37 2.25
C ILE A 139 12.32 -0.93 2.62
N ALA A 140 12.16 -0.04 1.64
CA ALA A 140 12.28 1.40 1.81
C ALA A 140 11.06 2.13 1.26
N GLY A 141 10.87 3.35 1.67
CA GLY A 141 9.82 4.23 1.17
C GLY A 141 10.12 5.67 1.51
N GLU A 142 9.46 6.58 0.83
CA GLU A 142 9.59 8.00 1.04
C GLU A 142 8.25 8.58 1.50
N ALA A 143 8.32 9.54 2.40
CA ALA A 143 7.14 10.27 2.86
C ALA A 143 7.46 11.75 3.02
N ALA A 144 6.51 12.62 2.71
CA ALA A 144 6.65 14.04 3.02
C ALA A 144 6.93 14.22 4.52
N ARG A 145 7.86 15.09 4.87
CA ARG A 145 8.22 15.38 6.27
C ARG A 145 7.03 15.84 7.09
N THR A 146 6.07 16.50 6.45
CA THR A 146 4.80 16.95 7.03
C THR A 146 3.75 15.85 7.18
N ASN A 147 3.98 14.65 6.60
CA ASN A 147 3.05 13.52 6.68
C ASN A 147 3.24 12.75 7.99
N ALA A 148 2.77 13.35 9.10
CA ALA A 148 2.92 12.77 10.44
C ALA A 148 2.24 11.39 10.57
N GLU A 149 1.12 11.18 9.86
CA GLU A 149 0.38 9.91 9.89
C GLU A 149 1.20 8.78 9.27
N MET A 150 1.81 9.02 8.10
CA MET A 150 2.66 8.02 7.44
C MET A 150 3.91 7.71 8.26
N ARG A 151 4.55 8.74 8.83
CA ARG A 151 5.71 8.58 9.71
C ARG A 151 5.36 7.78 10.97
N GLY A 152 4.20 8.05 11.56
CA GLY A 152 3.68 7.30 12.71
C GLY A 152 3.39 5.84 12.37
N LEU A 153 2.76 5.59 11.22
CA LEU A 153 2.50 4.25 10.70
C LEU A 153 3.80 3.48 10.47
N ALA A 154 4.76 4.08 9.77
CA ALA A 154 6.06 3.48 9.49
C ALA A 154 6.81 3.14 10.80
N LYS A 155 6.85 4.06 11.77
CA LYS A 155 7.45 3.82 13.08
C LYS A 155 6.79 2.63 13.79
N LYS A 156 5.45 2.55 13.79
CA LYS A 156 4.70 1.44 14.38
C LYS A 156 5.01 0.11 13.68
N ALA A 157 5.21 0.14 12.35
CA ALA A 157 5.61 -1.02 11.57
C ALA A 157 7.12 -1.37 11.66
N GLY A 158 7.91 -0.62 12.44
CA GLY A 158 9.33 -0.89 12.67
C GLY A 158 10.29 -0.30 11.65
N PHE A 159 9.81 0.60 10.79
CA PHE A 159 10.68 1.38 9.91
C PHE A 159 11.45 2.44 10.70
N ARG A 160 12.63 2.79 10.21
CA ARG A 160 13.47 3.84 10.76
C ARG A 160 13.76 4.89 9.70
N ASP A 161 13.85 6.15 10.11
CA ASP A 161 14.37 7.22 9.28
C ASP A 161 15.87 6.95 9.04
N THR A 162 16.27 6.93 7.78
CA THR A 162 17.66 6.66 7.37
C THR A 162 18.54 7.90 7.40
N GLY A 163 17.97 9.09 7.58
CA GLY A 163 18.65 10.36 7.50
C GLY A 163 19.02 10.78 6.05
N LEU A 164 18.64 10.01 5.04
CA LEU A 164 18.94 10.32 3.63
C LEU A 164 17.90 11.23 2.97
N GLY A 165 16.85 11.62 3.68
CA GLY A 165 15.84 12.55 3.20
C GLY A 165 16.38 14.00 3.10
N ASP A 166 15.56 14.85 2.50
CA ASP A 166 15.84 16.28 2.37
C ASP A 166 14.94 17.12 3.31
N TRP A 167 14.83 18.42 3.03
CA TRP A 167 13.97 19.31 3.81
C TRP A 167 12.47 19.07 3.57
N GLN A 168 12.07 18.42 2.47
CA GLN A 168 10.69 18.13 2.12
C GLN A 168 10.27 16.70 2.50
N SER A 169 11.22 15.75 2.51
CA SER A 169 10.94 14.33 2.64
C SER A 169 11.79 13.64 3.70
N VAL A 170 11.33 12.47 4.12
CA VAL A 170 12.06 11.51 4.95
C VAL A 170 12.12 10.18 4.23
N HIS A 171 13.31 9.56 4.23
CA HIS A 171 13.50 8.20 3.74
C HIS A 171 13.39 7.23 4.91
N LEU A 172 12.49 6.28 4.77
CA LEU A 172 12.15 5.28 5.78
C LEU A 172 12.60 3.92 5.27
N ALA A 173 13.31 3.16 6.09
CA ALA A 173 13.71 1.81 5.72
C ALA A 173 13.52 0.82 6.87
N LYS A 174 13.31 -0.44 6.49
CA LYS A 174 13.20 -1.57 7.40
C LYS A 174 13.93 -2.78 6.83
N ARG A 175 14.76 -3.41 7.65
CA ARG A 175 15.28 -4.76 7.35
C ARG A 175 14.21 -5.77 7.74
N LEU A 176 13.88 -6.65 6.80
CA LEU A 176 12.96 -7.76 7.04
C LEU A 176 13.72 -8.92 7.69
N SER A 177 13.07 -9.57 8.63
CA SER A 177 13.52 -10.84 9.25
C SER A 177 12.51 -11.93 8.96
N ARG A 178 13.02 -13.11 8.60
CA ARG A 178 12.22 -14.33 8.50
C ARG A 178 11.68 -14.76 9.86
#